data_2a03ea5c679c3fda33dbfe06a517e50e
#
_entry.id   2a03ea5c679c3fda33dbfe06a517e50e
#
_cell.length_a   1.000
_cell.length_b   1.000
_cell.length_c   1.000
_cell.angle_alpha   90.00
_cell.angle_beta   90.00
_cell.angle_gamma   90.00
#
_symmetry.space_group_name_H-M   'P 1'
#
loop_
_entity.id
_entity.type
_entity.pdbx_description
1 polymer ?
#
loop_
_entity_poly.entity_id
_entity_poly.type
_entity_poly.pdbx_seq_one_letter_code
_entity_poly.pdbx_strand_id
1 'polypeptide(L)'
;MHAEWSVDIGPDSPALEVPWRSEDGSVRFFDLKKQPELLLEIPETFDYYEIADFLSHVNAKSEMATAKCDLWLTTEMDVEDEEWGEPMKHVSYVDLFFDREVERFDFAAHERLADLIVTKFGRLPEMPAKLEIVIRQCHFHRNPTPGESDAGYSFTMYVTGYGDEEVKAHVHWAIALQLLRYAIIQFVHVPGRWRPAPG
;
A
#
# COMPACT_ATOMS: atom_id res chain seq x y z
N MET A 1 0.84 17.84 -3.74
CA MET A 1 0.46 16.41 -3.69
C MET A 1 -0.78 16.28 -2.84
N HIS A 2 -1.81 15.64 -3.35
CA HIS A 2 -3.03 15.34 -2.61
C HIS A 2 -2.87 14.02 -1.86
N ALA A 3 -3.47 13.89 -0.66
CA ALA A 3 -3.50 12.65 0.09
C ALA A 3 -4.78 12.54 0.91
N GLU A 4 -5.40 11.39 0.86
CA GLU A 4 -6.64 11.09 1.58
C GLU A 4 -6.70 9.64 2.04
N TRP A 5 -7.63 9.33 2.95
CA TRP A 5 -7.91 7.96 3.32
C TRP A 5 -9.42 7.72 3.51
N SER A 6 -9.80 6.49 3.31
CA SER A 6 -11.18 6.01 3.43
C SER A 6 -11.24 4.61 4.03
N VAL A 7 -12.46 4.15 4.31
CA VAL A 7 -12.74 2.82 4.86
C VAL A 7 -13.71 2.09 3.93
N ASP A 8 -13.34 0.88 3.52
CA ASP A 8 -14.13 0.01 2.67
C ASP A 8 -14.17 -1.41 3.27
N ILE A 9 -15.05 -1.60 4.26
CA ILE A 9 -15.24 -2.85 5.04
C ILE A 9 -16.67 -3.36 5.02
N GLY A 10 -17.47 -2.95 4.03
CA GLY A 10 -18.84 -3.42 3.86
C GLY A 10 -18.94 -4.90 3.50
N PRO A 11 -20.12 -5.51 3.61
CA PRO A 11 -20.30 -6.94 3.30
C PRO A 11 -20.03 -7.30 1.83
N ASP A 12 -20.15 -6.33 0.94
CA ASP A 12 -19.89 -6.49 -0.51
C ASP A 12 -18.53 -5.91 -0.92
N SER A 13 -17.75 -5.39 0.03
CA SER A 13 -16.43 -4.82 -0.22
C SER A 13 -15.39 -5.90 -0.46
N PRO A 14 -14.40 -5.66 -1.33
CA PRO A 14 -13.33 -6.63 -1.55
C PRO A 14 -12.52 -6.81 -0.27
N ALA A 15 -12.35 -8.06 0.15
CA ALA A 15 -11.50 -8.43 1.28
C ALA A 15 -10.19 -9.06 0.77
N LEU A 16 -9.09 -8.73 1.44
CA LEU A 16 -7.82 -9.39 1.20
C LEU A 16 -7.76 -10.71 1.97
N GLU A 17 -7.18 -11.73 1.39
CA GLU A 17 -6.85 -12.99 2.07
C GLU A 17 -5.34 -13.18 2.16
N VAL A 18 -4.83 -13.53 3.33
CA VAL A 18 -3.39 -13.75 3.56
C VAL A 18 -3.18 -15.08 4.26
N PRO A 19 -2.37 -16.00 3.72
CA PRO A 19 -1.80 -15.96 2.37
C PRO A 19 -2.85 -16.20 1.27
N TRP A 20 -2.68 -15.55 0.14
CA TRP A 20 -3.58 -15.69 -1.00
C TRP A 20 -2.95 -16.52 -2.13
N ARG A 21 -3.81 -17.08 -3.01
CA ARG A 21 -3.40 -17.75 -4.25
C ARG A 21 -4.45 -17.50 -5.31
N SER A 22 -4.02 -17.42 -6.58
CA SER A 22 -4.93 -17.49 -7.72
C SER A 22 -5.60 -18.87 -7.79
N GLU A 23 -6.76 -18.96 -8.43
CA GLU A 23 -7.51 -20.21 -8.55
C GLU A 23 -6.68 -21.34 -9.19
N ASP A 24 -5.85 -21.00 -10.19
CA ASP A 24 -4.95 -21.92 -10.87
C ASP A 24 -3.63 -22.16 -10.13
N GLY A 25 -3.39 -21.45 -9.03
CA GLY A 25 -2.17 -21.54 -8.23
C GLY A 25 -0.91 -20.96 -8.87
N SER A 26 -1.04 -20.29 -10.03
CA SER A 26 0.10 -19.70 -10.77
C SER A 26 0.69 -18.48 -10.06
N VAL A 27 -0.15 -17.73 -9.35
CA VAL A 27 0.24 -16.56 -8.55
C VAL A 27 -0.12 -16.78 -7.10
N ARG A 28 0.75 -16.35 -6.19
CA ARG A 28 0.59 -16.57 -4.76
C ARG A 28 1.19 -15.43 -3.94
N PHE A 29 0.81 -15.39 -2.66
CA PHE A 29 1.43 -14.52 -1.67
C PHE A 29 2.90 -14.88 -1.46
N PHE A 30 3.78 -13.88 -1.48
CA PHE A 30 5.18 -13.98 -1.13
C PHE A 30 5.43 -13.29 0.22
N ASP A 31 5.85 -14.05 1.22
CA ASP A 31 6.23 -13.50 2.52
C ASP A 31 7.64 -12.91 2.44
N LEU A 32 7.74 -11.68 1.95
CA LEU A 32 9.02 -10.99 1.76
C LEU A 32 9.74 -10.67 3.08
N LYS A 33 9.07 -10.75 4.23
CA LYS A 33 9.72 -10.63 5.53
C LYS A 33 10.53 -11.86 5.87
N LYS A 34 10.03 -13.04 5.54
CA LYS A 34 10.70 -14.32 5.79
C LYS A 34 11.62 -14.74 4.66
N GLN A 35 11.27 -14.39 3.43
CA GLN A 35 11.93 -14.82 2.20
C GLN A 35 12.13 -13.63 1.26
N PRO A 36 13.04 -12.69 1.60
CA PRO A 36 13.25 -11.47 0.80
C PRO A 36 13.75 -11.75 -0.62
N GLU A 37 14.36 -12.91 -0.88
CA GLU A 37 14.78 -13.37 -2.20
C GLU A 37 13.62 -13.58 -3.18
N LEU A 38 12.40 -13.83 -2.68
CA LEU A 38 11.20 -13.97 -3.50
C LEU A 38 10.77 -12.66 -4.18
N LEU A 39 11.37 -11.53 -3.80
CA LEU A 39 11.18 -10.26 -4.50
C LEU A 39 11.47 -10.40 -6.01
N LEU A 40 12.43 -11.23 -6.38
CA LEU A 40 12.79 -11.50 -7.76
C LEU A 40 11.77 -12.37 -8.53
N GLU A 41 10.74 -12.87 -7.87
CA GLU A 41 9.65 -13.63 -8.50
C GLU A 41 8.40 -12.76 -8.75
N ILE A 42 8.41 -11.50 -8.33
CA ILE A 42 7.30 -10.55 -8.49
C ILE A 42 7.46 -9.84 -9.83
N PRO A 43 6.54 -10.05 -10.81
CA PRO A 43 6.70 -9.52 -12.16
C PRO A 43 6.85 -7.99 -12.22
N GLU A 44 6.11 -7.27 -11.38
CA GLU A 44 6.09 -5.81 -11.33
C GLU A 44 7.46 -5.22 -10.96
N THR A 45 8.33 -6.01 -10.34
CA THR A 45 9.68 -5.57 -9.94
C THR A 45 10.71 -5.63 -11.07
N PHE A 46 10.39 -6.29 -12.20
CA PHE A 46 11.33 -6.44 -13.31
C PHE A 46 11.46 -5.15 -14.13
N ASP A 47 10.34 -4.48 -14.33
CA ASP A 47 10.27 -3.30 -15.17
C ASP A 47 10.36 -2.00 -14.35
N TYR A 48 10.06 -2.06 -13.04
CA TYR A 48 9.96 -0.89 -12.17
C TYR A 48 10.77 -1.08 -10.89
N TYR A 49 11.98 -0.57 -10.92
CA TYR A 49 12.89 -0.56 -9.78
C TYR A 49 12.26 0.06 -8.52
N GLU A 50 11.42 1.06 -8.69
CA GLU A 50 10.78 1.80 -7.60
C GLU A 50 9.85 0.90 -6.77
N ILE A 51 9.13 -0.02 -7.41
CA ILE A 51 8.31 -1.04 -6.72
C ILE A 51 9.22 -2.01 -5.98
N ALA A 52 10.29 -2.50 -6.62
CA ALA A 52 11.25 -3.40 -5.97
C ALA A 52 11.87 -2.75 -4.72
N ASP A 53 12.26 -1.48 -4.82
CA ASP A 53 12.84 -0.69 -3.74
C ASP A 53 11.81 -0.47 -2.61
N PHE A 54 10.55 -0.15 -2.96
CA PHE A 54 9.46 0.00 -1.99
C PHE A 54 9.22 -1.29 -1.22
N LEU A 55 8.95 -2.40 -1.92
CA LEU A 55 8.66 -3.70 -1.31
C LEU A 55 9.81 -4.18 -0.42
N SER A 56 11.04 -4.11 -0.93
CA SER A 56 12.25 -4.50 -0.18
C SER A 56 12.39 -3.71 1.12
N HIS A 57 12.29 -2.38 1.05
CA HIS A 57 12.52 -1.54 2.21
C HIS A 57 11.38 -1.59 3.24
N VAL A 58 10.13 -1.63 2.80
CA VAL A 58 8.97 -1.73 3.72
C VAL A 58 9.04 -3.04 4.49
N ASN A 59 9.26 -4.17 3.81
CA ASN A 59 9.35 -5.47 4.48
C ASN A 59 10.57 -5.58 5.40
N ALA A 60 11.72 -5.01 5.02
CA ALA A 60 12.95 -5.11 5.82
C ALA A 60 13.02 -4.12 6.99
N LYS A 61 12.41 -2.93 6.88
CA LYS A 61 12.65 -1.81 7.81
C LYS A 61 11.41 -1.30 8.54
N SER A 62 10.24 -1.91 8.33
CA SER A 62 9.02 -1.56 9.07
C SER A 62 8.34 -2.79 9.66
N GLU A 63 7.36 -2.57 10.53
CA GLU A 63 6.49 -3.63 11.05
C GLU A 63 5.28 -3.86 10.13
N MET A 64 5.37 -3.45 8.86
CA MET A 64 4.40 -3.76 7.81
C MET A 64 4.90 -4.91 6.94
N ALA A 65 3.98 -5.72 6.46
CA ALA A 65 4.21 -6.71 5.42
C ALA A 65 3.40 -6.34 4.17
N THR A 66 3.94 -6.63 2.99
CA THR A 66 3.27 -6.40 1.70
C THR A 66 2.58 -7.68 1.23
N ALA A 67 1.42 -7.56 0.58
CA ALA A 67 0.64 -8.71 0.10
C ALA A 67 0.53 -8.74 -1.42
N LYS A 68 -0.11 -7.75 -2.02
CA LYS A 68 -0.29 -7.63 -3.48
C LYS A 68 0.23 -6.29 -3.95
N CYS A 69 0.64 -6.21 -5.20
CA CYS A 69 0.90 -4.96 -5.89
C CYS A 69 0.54 -5.10 -7.37
N ASP A 70 0.30 -3.98 -8.00
CA ASP A 70 0.16 -3.84 -9.44
C ASP A 70 0.45 -2.41 -9.85
N LEU A 71 0.73 -2.18 -11.13
CA LEU A 71 1.00 -0.85 -11.67
C LEU A 71 0.63 -0.77 -13.15
N TRP A 72 0.22 0.40 -13.61
CA TRP A 72 -0.11 0.66 -15.01
C TRP A 72 0.03 2.14 -15.38
N LEU A 73 0.24 2.37 -16.67
CA LEU A 73 0.19 3.69 -17.29
C LEU A 73 -1.13 3.80 -18.07
N THR A 74 -1.83 4.93 -17.94
CA THR A 74 -3.09 5.14 -18.64
C THR A 74 -3.33 6.62 -18.96
N THR A 75 -4.17 6.85 -19.97
CA THR A 75 -4.76 8.14 -20.31
C THR A 75 -6.23 8.22 -19.90
N GLU A 76 -6.76 7.18 -19.28
CA GLU A 76 -8.12 7.19 -18.74
C GLU A 76 -8.16 8.03 -17.47
N MET A 77 -8.94 9.11 -17.50
CA MET A 77 -9.10 10.06 -16.41
C MET A 77 -10.52 9.97 -15.86
N ASP A 78 -10.62 10.04 -14.54
CA ASP A 78 -11.88 10.20 -13.82
C ASP A 78 -12.10 11.66 -13.45
N VAL A 79 -13.27 11.97 -12.91
CA VAL A 79 -13.63 13.35 -12.54
C VAL A 79 -12.65 13.97 -11.54
N GLU A 80 -12.08 13.14 -10.67
CA GLU A 80 -11.11 13.57 -9.65
C GLU A 80 -9.74 13.90 -10.25
N ASP A 81 -9.37 13.28 -11.38
CA ASP A 81 -8.12 13.56 -12.08
C ASP A 81 -8.12 14.92 -12.78
N GLU A 82 -9.32 15.48 -13.06
CA GLU A 82 -9.45 16.79 -13.71
C GLU A 82 -8.80 17.92 -12.91
N GLU A 83 -8.63 17.76 -11.60
CA GLU A 83 -7.94 18.72 -10.73
C GLU A 83 -6.50 18.98 -11.20
N TRP A 84 -5.84 18.00 -11.77
CA TRP A 84 -4.45 18.11 -12.20
C TRP A 84 -4.30 18.61 -13.63
N GLY A 85 -5.32 18.47 -14.47
CA GLY A 85 -5.32 18.92 -15.87
C GLY A 85 -4.28 18.25 -16.76
N GLU A 86 -3.72 17.13 -16.33
CA GLU A 86 -2.67 16.38 -17.02
C GLU A 86 -3.26 15.19 -17.78
N PRO A 87 -2.82 14.91 -19.04
CA PRO A 87 -3.45 13.91 -19.90
C PRO A 87 -3.03 12.46 -19.59
N MET A 88 -2.03 12.25 -18.74
CA MET A 88 -1.51 10.90 -18.45
C MET A 88 -1.33 10.69 -16.95
N LYS A 89 -1.60 9.48 -16.50
CA LYS A 89 -1.31 9.05 -15.15
C LYS A 89 -0.57 7.72 -15.10
N HIS A 90 0.41 7.63 -14.22
CA HIS A 90 1.05 6.40 -13.80
C HIS A 90 0.50 6.02 -12.43
N VAL A 91 -0.04 4.81 -12.33
CA VAL A 91 -0.76 4.36 -11.13
C VAL A 91 -0.15 3.07 -10.62
N SER A 92 -0.04 2.94 -9.32
CA SER A 92 0.22 1.65 -8.67
C SER A 92 -0.65 1.49 -7.43
N TYR A 93 -0.88 0.25 -7.02
CA TYR A 93 -1.31 -0.02 -5.66
C TYR A 93 -0.38 -1.04 -4.98
N VAL A 94 -0.33 -0.96 -3.66
CA VAL A 94 0.30 -1.98 -2.82
C VAL A 94 -0.63 -2.26 -1.64
N ASP A 95 -0.97 -3.54 -1.46
CA ASP A 95 -1.66 -4.01 -0.26
C ASP A 95 -0.66 -4.26 0.86
N LEU A 96 -0.95 -3.72 2.03
CA LEU A 96 -0.11 -3.77 3.23
C LEU A 96 -0.93 -4.22 4.44
N PHE A 97 -0.30 -4.93 5.35
CA PHE A 97 -0.88 -5.24 6.66
C PHE A 97 0.19 -5.15 7.75
N PHE A 98 -0.23 -4.94 8.98
CA PHE A 98 0.69 -5.01 10.12
C PHE A 98 1.22 -6.43 10.29
N ASP A 99 2.53 -6.59 10.42
CA ASP A 99 3.15 -7.89 10.67
C ASP A 99 2.85 -8.40 12.10
N ARG A 100 2.70 -7.49 13.04
CA ARG A 100 2.34 -7.81 14.43
C ARG A 100 0.85 -8.12 14.56
N GLU A 101 0.55 -9.24 15.22
CA GLU A 101 -0.82 -9.76 15.36
C GLU A 101 -1.75 -8.78 16.07
N VAL A 102 -1.28 -8.09 17.11
CA VAL A 102 -2.11 -7.15 17.88
C VAL A 102 -2.63 -6.02 16.99
N GLU A 103 -1.77 -5.44 16.17
CA GLU A 103 -2.13 -4.33 15.29
C GLU A 103 -2.97 -4.78 14.09
N ARG A 104 -2.83 -6.03 13.60
CA ARG A 104 -3.67 -6.58 12.51
C ARG A 104 -5.16 -6.51 12.81
N PHE A 105 -5.53 -6.69 14.07
CA PHE A 105 -6.92 -6.74 14.51
C PHE A 105 -7.38 -5.43 15.16
N ASP A 106 -6.50 -4.44 15.32
CA ASP A 106 -6.83 -3.12 15.87
C ASP A 106 -7.17 -2.14 14.75
N PHE A 107 -8.47 -1.95 14.48
CA PHE A 107 -8.95 -0.98 13.50
C PHE A 107 -8.45 0.45 13.80
N ALA A 108 -8.45 0.85 15.06
CA ALA A 108 -7.97 2.17 15.45
C ALA A 108 -6.46 2.36 15.18
N ALA A 109 -5.65 1.28 15.15
CA ALA A 109 -4.27 1.37 14.73
C ALA A 109 -4.15 1.71 13.25
N HIS A 110 -5.05 1.15 12.41
CA HIS A 110 -5.08 1.44 10.98
C HIS A 110 -5.49 2.89 10.72
N GLU A 111 -6.59 3.38 11.36
CA GLU A 111 -7.00 4.78 11.24
C GLU A 111 -5.89 5.74 11.64
N ARG A 112 -5.23 5.50 12.79
CA ARG A 112 -4.14 6.37 13.26
C ARG A 112 -2.97 6.42 12.28
N LEU A 113 -2.58 5.29 11.68
CA LEU A 113 -1.50 5.28 10.70
C LEU A 113 -1.89 6.03 9.42
N ALA A 114 -3.10 5.82 8.92
CA ALA A 114 -3.63 6.54 7.77
C ALA A 114 -3.63 8.06 8.00
N ASP A 115 -4.15 8.51 9.13
CA ASP A 115 -4.15 9.92 9.54
C ASP A 115 -2.74 10.53 9.60
N LEU A 116 -1.79 9.81 10.19
CA LEU A 116 -0.40 10.27 10.29
C LEU A 116 0.24 10.45 8.91
N ILE A 117 0.02 9.49 8.01
CA ILE A 117 0.54 9.56 6.65
C ILE A 117 -0.10 10.73 5.91
N VAL A 118 -1.44 10.82 5.88
CA VAL A 118 -2.16 11.89 5.18
C VAL A 118 -1.79 13.26 5.72
N THR A 119 -1.73 13.42 7.04
CA THR A 119 -1.29 14.69 7.68
C THR A 119 0.13 15.07 7.26
N LYS A 120 1.04 14.10 7.14
CA LYS A 120 2.41 14.37 6.69
C LYS A 120 2.44 14.81 5.23
N PHE A 121 1.67 14.14 4.37
CA PHE A 121 1.60 14.43 2.95
C PHE A 121 0.97 15.79 2.66
N GLY A 122 -0.05 16.20 3.42
CA GLY A 122 -0.65 17.54 3.33
C GLY A 122 0.29 18.71 3.64
N ARG A 123 1.49 18.43 4.17
CA ARG A 123 2.54 19.43 4.44
C ARG A 123 3.63 19.46 3.37
N LEU A 124 3.56 18.58 2.39
CA LEU A 124 4.53 18.54 1.30
C LEU A 124 4.23 19.63 0.27
N PRO A 125 5.24 20.07 -0.49
CA PRO A 125 5.02 20.97 -1.61
C PRO A 125 4.00 20.40 -2.61
N GLU A 126 3.29 21.28 -3.30
CA GLU A 126 2.37 20.89 -4.36
C GLU A 126 3.13 20.15 -5.47
N MET A 127 2.60 19.01 -5.87
CA MET A 127 3.13 18.14 -6.90
C MET A 127 1.97 17.39 -7.55
N PRO A 128 1.98 17.19 -8.88
CA PRO A 128 0.93 16.43 -9.58
C PRO A 128 0.98 14.94 -9.23
N ALA A 129 0.53 14.60 -8.02
CA ALA A 129 0.46 13.24 -7.53
C ALA A 129 -0.62 13.09 -6.43
N LYS A 130 -1.22 11.91 -6.36
CA LYS A 130 -2.24 11.55 -5.37
C LYS A 130 -1.79 10.31 -4.60
N LEU A 131 -2.07 10.30 -3.30
CA LEU A 131 -2.03 9.12 -2.44
C LEU A 131 -3.43 8.87 -1.88
N GLU A 132 -3.97 7.71 -2.15
CA GLU A 132 -5.23 7.25 -1.57
C GLU A 132 -4.98 6.00 -0.73
N ILE A 133 -5.40 6.03 0.53
CA ILE A 133 -5.27 4.92 1.47
C ILE A 133 -6.66 4.40 1.77
N VAL A 134 -6.91 3.12 1.46
CA VAL A 134 -8.18 2.47 1.76
C VAL A 134 -7.94 1.41 2.82
N ILE A 135 -8.62 1.52 3.96
CA ILE A 135 -8.62 0.48 4.99
C ILE A 135 -9.66 -0.56 4.59
N ARG A 136 -9.23 -1.81 4.43
CA ARG A 136 -10.06 -2.94 3.98
C ARG A 136 -10.08 -4.05 5.01
N GLN A 137 -11.11 -4.91 4.92
CA GLN A 137 -11.11 -6.17 5.65
C GLN A 137 -10.03 -7.11 5.10
N CYS A 138 -9.38 -7.85 6.01
CA CYS A 138 -8.39 -8.86 5.66
C CYS A 138 -8.65 -10.14 6.45
N HIS A 139 -8.65 -11.28 5.77
CA HIS A 139 -8.77 -12.60 6.38
C HIS A 139 -7.40 -13.25 6.49
N PHE A 140 -6.95 -13.49 7.72
CA PHE A 140 -5.65 -14.12 7.99
C PHE A 140 -5.83 -15.61 8.27
N HIS A 141 -5.36 -16.45 7.36
CA HIS A 141 -5.44 -17.91 7.47
C HIS A 141 -4.28 -18.44 8.29
N ARG A 142 -4.58 -19.21 9.34
CA ARG A 142 -3.57 -19.87 10.20
C ARG A 142 -2.91 -21.06 9.52
N ASN A 143 -3.64 -21.75 8.63
CA ASN A 143 -3.18 -22.87 7.84
C ASN A 143 -3.52 -22.67 6.36
N PRO A 144 -2.77 -23.29 5.44
CA PRO A 144 -3.12 -23.27 4.01
C PRO A 144 -4.43 -24.03 3.69
N THR A 145 -5.12 -24.54 4.70
CA THR A 145 -6.40 -25.25 4.54
C THR A 145 -7.52 -24.23 4.58
N PRO A 146 -8.39 -24.15 3.55
CA PRO A 146 -9.55 -23.25 3.56
C PRO A 146 -10.47 -23.56 4.74
N GLY A 147 -10.85 -22.57 5.52
CA GLY A 147 -11.92 -22.70 6.51
C GLY A 147 -11.75 -21.96 7.83
N GLU A 148 -10.55 -21.73 8.30
CA GLU A 148 -10.33 -20.99 9.56
C GLU A 148 -9.46 -19.75 9.28
N SER A 149 -10.08 -18.60 9.24
CA SER A 149 -9.41 -17.30 9.16
C SER A 149 -9.85 -16.40 10.29
N ASP A 150 -8.92 -15.59 10.77
CA ASP A 150 -9.23 -14.49 11.70
C ASP A 150 -9.45 -13.21 10.87
N ALA A 151 -10.58 -12.54 11.09
CA ALA A 151 -10.87 -11.29 10.40
C ALA A 151 -10.12 -10.13 11.06
N GLY A 152 -9.36 -9.40 10.28
CA GLY A 152 -8.62 -8.20 10.67
C GLY A 152 -8.65 -7.16 9.56
N TYR A 153 -7.61 -6.35 9.45
CA TYR A 153 -7.58 -5.21 8.52
C TYR A 153 -6.27 -5.15 7.74
N SER A 154 -6.35 -4.50 6.58
CA SER A 154 -5.23 -4.19 5.70
C SER A 154 -5.40 -2.79 5.11
N PHE A 155 -4.35 -2.31 4.46
CA PHE A 155 -4.39 -1.10 3.65
C PHE A 155 -4.22 -1.48 2.19
N THR A 156 -5.03 -0.90 1.30
CA THR A 156 -4.69 -0.76 -0.11
C THR A 156 -4.24 0.68 -0.31
N MET A 157 -3.00 0.89 -0.71
CA MET A 157 -2.42 2.21 -0.92
C MET A 157 -2.21 2.46 -2.40
N TYR A 158 -3.05 3.31 -2.99
CA TYR A 158 -2.92 3.75 -4.38
C TYR A 158 -2.00 4.95 -4.44
N VAL A 159 -1.05 4.91 -5.36
CA VAL A 159 -0.14 6.04 -5.65
C VAL A 159 -0.27 6.37 -7.11
N THR A 160 -0.64 7.63 -7.40
CA THR A 160 -0.80 8.14 -8.76
C THR A 160 0.13 9.31 -8.96
N GLY A 161 0.85 9.31 -10.08
CA GLY A 161 1.60 10.46 -10.59
C GLY A 161 1.00 10.91 -11.91
N TYR A 162 0.80 12.22 -12.08
CA TYR A 162 0.22 12.83 -13.27
C TYR A 162 1.29 13.58 -14.08
N GLY A 163 1.11 13.69 -15.40
CA GLY A 163 2.02 14.40 -16.27
C GLY A 163 1.46 14.66 -17.67
N ASP A 164 2.03 15.65 -18.36
CA ASP A 164 1.73 15.94 -19.77
C ASP A 164 2.34 14.90 -20.71
N GLU A 165 3.28 14.10 -20.21
CA GLU A 165 3.91 12.98 -20.90
C GLU A 165 4.24 11.84 -19.92
N GLU A 166 4.44 10.62 -20.45
CA GLU A 166 4.72 9.41 -19.69
C GLU A 166 5.86 9.56 -18.68
N VAL A 167 6.96 10.17 -19.10
CA VAL A 167 8.15 10.36 -18.24
C VAL A 167 7.83 11.22 -17.03
N LYS A 168 7.02 12.27 -17.17
CA LYS A 168 6.65 13.13 -16.05
C LYS A 168 5.68 12.44 -15.10
N ALA A 169 4.68 11.75 -15.64
CA ALA A 169 3.76 10.94 -14.82
C ALA A 169 4.54 9.90 -14.00
N HIS A 170 5.50 9.21 -14.62
CA HIS A 170 6.37 8.24 -13.94
C HIS A 170 7.22 8.91 -12.85
N VAL A 171 7.86 10.05 -13.13
CA VAL A 171 8.68 10.77 -12.14
C VAL A 171 7.88 11.20 -10.93
N HIS A 172 6.69 11.77 -11.12
CA HIS A 172 5.82 12.19 -10.02
C HIS A 172 5.34 10.99 -9.19
N TRP A 173 4.96 9.89 -9.85
CA TRP A 173 4.63 8.62 -9.20
C TRP A 173 5.81 8.08 -8.38
N ALA A 174 7.00 8.00 -8.95
CA ALA A 174 8.19 7.48 -8.28
C ALA A 174 8.55 8.28 -7.02
N ILE A 175 8.46 9.63 -7.10
CA ILE A 175 8.67 10.50 -5.93
C ILE A 175 7.61 10.24 -4.87
N ALA A 176 6.33 10.14 -5.25
CA ALA A 176 5.23 9.88 -4.33
C ALA A 176 5.38 8.52 -3.63
N LEU A 177 5.72 7.48 -4.37
CA LEU A 177 5.98 6.13 -3.83
C LEU A 177 7.17 6.14 -2.85
N GLN A 178 8.24 6.86 -3.18
CA GLN A 178 9.39 7.00 -2.29
C GLN A 178 9.04 7.74 -0.99
N LEU A 179 8.24 8.81 -1.07
CA LEU A 179 7.76 9.54 0.10
C LEU A 179 6.87 8.66 1.00
N LEU A 180 5.99 7.85 0.39
CA LEU A 180 5.16 6.87 1.11
C LEU A 180 6.02 5.85 1.84
N ARG A 181 7.03 5.27 1.17
CA ARG A 181 7.99 4.35 1.80
C ARG A 181 8.64 4.98 3.03
N TYR A 182 9.13 6.21 2.93
CA TYR A 182 9.74 6.91 4.06
C TYR A 182 8.74 7.17 5.20
N ALA A 183 7.50 7.52 4.87
CA ALA A 183 6.47 7.73 5.88
C ALA A 183 6.16 6.45 6.65
N ILE A 184 5.95 5.33 5.95
CA ILE A 184 5.70 4.02 6.56
C ILE A 184 6.86 3.64 7.49
N ILE A 185 8.10 3.68 7.00
CA ILE A 185 9.28 3.31 7.81
C ILE A 185 9.40 4.24 9.03
N GLN A 186 9.15 5.53 8.87
CA GLN A 186 9.23 6.49 9.97
C GLN A 186 8.19 6.23 11.06
N PHE A 187 6.95 5.91 10.68
CA PHE A 187 5.85 5.79 11.65
C PHE A 187 5.72 4.39 12.24
N VAL A 188 6.19 3.35 11.54
CA VAL A 188 5.97 1.96 11.95
C VAL A 188 7.26 1.22 12.35
N HIS A 189 8.44 1.85 12.20
CA HIS A 189 9.74 1.21 12.49
C HIS A 189 10.25 1.39 13.91
N VAL A 190 9.76 2.34 14.71
CA VAL A 190 10.42 2.67 16.00
C VAL A 190 9.78 1.91 17.16
N PRO A 191 10.44 0.87 17.71
CA PRO A 191 10.02 0.25 18.97
C PRO A 191 9.87 1.34 20.05
N GLY A 192 8.63 1.56 20.52
CA GLY A 192 8.33 2.52 21.60
C GLY A 192 7.80 3.89 21.17
N ARG A 193 7.77 4.27 19.88
CA ARG A 193 7.06 5.50 19.44
C ARG A 193 5.57 5.26 19.15
N TRP A 194 5.23 4.04 18.82
CA TRP A 194 3.85 3.62 18.69
C TRP A 194 3.31 3.21 20.07
N ARG A 195 3.13 4.18 20.97
CA ARG A 195 2.32 3.99 22.18
C ARG A 195 0.98 4.62 21.93
N PRO A 196 -0.15 3.90 22.12
CA PRO A 196 -1.44 4.55 22.19
C PRO A 196 -1.37 5.64 23.25
N ALA A 197 -1.93 6.82 22.98
CA ALA A 197 -2.10 7.84 23.99
C ALA A 197 -2.85 7.19 25.15
N PRO A 198 -2.43 7.40 26.41
CA PRO A 198 -3.21 6.94 27.55
C PRO A 198 -4.60 7.57 27.46
N GLY A 199 -5.64 6.71 27.46
CA GLY A 199 -7.05 7.11 27.50
C GLY A 199 -7.41 7.86 28.77
#